data_fe434663d8c20faaf0b668f6a132f3c6
#
_entry.id   fe434663d8c20faaf0b668f6a132f3c6
#
_cell.length_a   1.000
_cell.length_b   1.000
_cell.length_c   1.000
_cell.angle_alpha   90.00
_cell.angle_beta   90.00
_cell.angle_gamma   90.00
#
_symmetry.space_group_name_H-M   'P 1'
#
loop_
_entity.id
_entity.type
_entity.pdbx_description
1 polymer ?
#
loop_
_entity_poly.entity_id
_entity_poly.type
_entity_poly.pdbx_seq_one_letter_code
_entity_poly.pdbx_strand_id
1 'polypeptide(L)'
;DDFDWFSFNEAIIREHLKGGRKAIAVDPSFIPKSGSKTPWIGYFWSGCAGEYKRGLEITGIGVIDVDNHECMTLGSVQTPDNATLESCGKNLVDWYSSYLISIQEHLKRISGTVVCDAFFSKATFIKPLCENEFHVISRFRDGNKIFHIIMQVC
;
A
#
# COMPACT_ATOMS: atom_id res chain seq x y z
N ASP A 1 -7.35 6.31 -24.48
CA ASP A 1 -5.99 6.00 -24.01
C ASP A 1 -5.93 6.38 -22.55
N ASP A 2 -5.62 5.43 -21.69
CA ASP A 2 -5.49 5.69 -20.27
C ASP A 2 -4.17 6.44 -20.02
N PHE A 3 -4.24 7.55 -19.30
CA PHE A 3 -3.07 8.34 -18.97
C PHE A 3 -2.23 7.60 -17.91
N ASP A 4 -0.93 7.45 -18.16
CA ASP A 4 -0.01 6.78 -17.22
C ASP A 4 0.38 7.73 -16.06
N TRP A 5 -0.48 7.76 -15.05
CA TRP A 5 -0.29 8.56 -13.84
C TRP A 5 0.96 8.17 -13.06
N PHE A 6 1.34 6.89 -13.06
CA PHE A 6 2.54 6.45 -12.34
C PHE A 6 3.81 7.03 -12.97
N SER A 7 3.98 6.91 -14.27
CA SER A 7 5.14 7.47 -14.97
C SER A 7 5.17 8.99 -14.89
N PHE A 8 4.01 9.67 -14.97
CA PHE A 8 3.92 11.12 -14.84
C PHE A 8 4.34 11.58 -13.43
N ASN A 9 3.76 10.98 -12.38
CA ASN A 9 4.10 11.33 -10.99
C ASN A 9 5.54 10.95 -10.64
N GLU A 10 6.05 9.84 -11.15
CA GLU A 10 7.46 9.45 -10.99
C GLU A 10 8.41 10.54 -11.54
N ALA A 11 8.12 11.10 -12.71
CA ALA A 11 8.91 12.17 -13.29
C ALA A 11 8.92 13.42 -12.38
N ILE A 12 7.76 13.83 -11.86
CA ILE A 12 7.64 14.95 -10.92
C ILE A 12 8.41 14.66 -9.63
N ILE A 13 8.27 13.46 -9.06
CA ILE A 13 8.96 13.06 -7.83
C ILE A 13 10.48 13.14 -8.03
N ARG A 14 11.00 12.66 -9.14
CA ARG A 14 12.44 12.72 -9.47
C ARG A 14 12.95 14.16 -9.61
N GLU A 15 12.13 15.07 -10.08
CA GLU A 15 12.47 16.46 -10.20
C GLU A 15 12.51 17.18 -8.85
N HIS A 16 11.57 16.88 -7.97
CA HIS A 16 11.38 17.61 -6.70
C HIS A 16 12.05 16.94 -5.51
N LEU A 17 11.95 15.62 -5.35
CA LEU A 17 12.62 14.88 -4.27
C LEU A 17 14.05 14.48 -4.68
N LYS A 18 14.94 15.45 -4.76
CA LYS A 18 16.35 15.25 -5.18
C LYS A 18 17.22 14.79 -4.01
N GLY A 19 17.91 13.68 -4.18
CA GLY A 19 18.79 13.12 -3.16
C GLY A 19 18.03 12.37 -2.07
N GLY A 20 18.73 12.08 -0.97
CA GLY A 20 18.15 11.44 0.21
C GLY A 20 17.74 9.97 0.03
N ARG A 21 17.51 9.32 1.19
CA ARG A 21 16.96 7.95 1.25
C ARG A 21 15.45 8.02 1.01
N LYS A 22 14.95 7.18 0.13
CA LYS A 22 13.52 7.14 -0.19
C LYS A 22 12.86 5.84 0.30
N ALA A 23 11.60 5.96 0.68
CA ALA A 23 10.74 4.82 1.00
C ALA A 23 9.37 5.01 0.33
N ILE A 24 8.72 3.89 0.02
CA ILE A 24 7.35 3.85 -0.48
C ILE A 24 6.42 3.71 0.72
N ALA A 25 5.57 4.70 0.94
CA ALA A 25 4.51 4.63 1.96
C ALA A 25 3.23 4.09 1.36
N VAL A 26 2.56 3.20 2.09
CA VAL A 26 1.27 2.62 1.69
C VAL A 26 0.28 2.83 2.82
N ASP A 27 -0.81 3.53 2.54
CA ASP A 27 -1.84 3.85 3.53
C ASP A 27 -3.25 3.86 2.93
N PRO A 28 -4.12 2.88 3.30
CA PRO A 28 -5.53 2.88 2.93
C PRO A 28 -6.32 3.89 3.75
N SER A 29 -7.15 4.66 3.08
CA SER A 29 -8.00 5.67 3.71
C SER A 29 -9.47 5.45 3.37
N PHE A 30 -10.33 5.41 4.40
CA PHE A 30 -11.77 5.31 4.25
C PHE A 30 -12.37 6.64 3.80
N ILE A 31 -13.29 6.57 2.82
CA ILE A 31 -14.05 7.71 2.33
C ILE A 31 -15.55 7.38 2.49
N PRO A 32 -16.32 8.14 3.31
CA PRO A 32 -17.75 7.92 3.44
C PRO A 32 -18.45 8.18 2.10
N LYS A 33 -19.28 7.23 1.67
CA LYS A 33 -20.03 7.32 0.42
C LYS A 33 -21.42 6.75 0.58
N SER A 34 -22.41 7.55 0.21
CA SER A 34 -23.81 7.12 0.05
C SER A 34 -24.12 6.76 -1.40
N GLY A 35 -25.23 6.05 -1.61
CA GLY A 35 -25.65 5.59 -2.95
C GLY A 35 -25.16 4.19 -3.27
N SER A 36 -25.49 3.67 -4.44
CA SER A 36 -25.22 2.29 -4.86
C SER A 36 -24.58 2.17 -6.26
N LYS A 37 -24.39 3.31 -6.93
CA LYS A 37 -23.88 3.31 -8.32
C LYS A 37 -22.35 3.39 -8.44
N THR A 38 -21.66 3.69 -7.34
CA THR A 38 -20.19 3.73 -7.36
C THR A 38 -19.66 2.30 -7.28
N PRO A 39 -18.79 1.87 -8.22
CA PRO A 39 -18.16 0.56 -8.14
C PRO A 39 -17.46 0.36 -6.81
N TRP A 40 -17.44 -0.90 -6.33
CA TRP A 40 -16.74 -1.34 -5.10
C TRP A 40 -17.11 -0.56 -3.83
N ILE A 41 -18.35 -0.01 -3.78
CA ILE A 41 -18.87 0.54 -2.53
C ILE A 41 -19.16 -0.60 -1.56
N GLY A 42 -18.54 -0.56 -0.38
CA GLY A 42 -18.59 -1.65 0.59
C GLY A 42 -18.51 -1.16 2.02
N TYR A 43 -18.16 -2.06 2.93
CA TYR A 43 -17.88 -1.76 4.33
C TYR A 43 -16.37 -1.84 4.58
N PHE A 44 -15.78 -0.70 4.93
CA PHE A 44 -14.36 -0.56 5.21
C PHE A 44 -14.12 -0.01 6.61
N TRP A 45 -12.95 -0.26 7.16
CA TRP A 45 -12.60 0.24 8.47
C TRP A 45 -12.42 1.75 8.45
N SER A 46 -13.15 2.46 9.30
CA SER A 46 -13.01 3.90 9.51
C SER A 46 -12.20 4.16 10.79
N GLY A 47 -10.94 4.59 10.65
CA GLY A 47 -10.10 4.92 11.79
C GLY A 47 -10.68 6.02 12.69
N CYS A 48 -11.32 7.03 12.09
CA CYS A 48 -11.99 8.10 12.84
C CYS A 48 -13.22 7.65 13.64
N ALA A 49 -13.94 6.64 13.16
CA ALA A 49 -15.13 6.12 13.83
C ALA A 49 -14.82 4.91 14.71
N GLY A 50 -13.68 4.24 14.52
CA GLY A 50 -13.32 3.00 15.21
C GLY A 50 -14.21 1.80 14.87
N GLU A 51 -14.88 1.83 13.70
CA GLU A 51 -15.82 0.79 13.25
C GLU A 51 -15.84 0.67 11.73
N TYR A 52 -16.42 -0.43 11.22
CA TYR A 52 -16.67 -0.59 9.79
C TYR A 52 -17.86 0.28 9.35
N LYS A 53 -17.62 1.10 8.32
CA LYS A 53 -18.64 1.97 7.71
C LYS A 53 -18.77 1.74 6.24
N ARG A 54 -19.98 2.01 5.74
CA ARG A 54 -20.26 1.94 4.32
C ARG A 54 -19.63 3.13 3.58
N GLY A 55 -18.86 2.83 2.55
CA GLY A 55 -18.17 3.83 1.75
C GLY A 55 -17.21 3.20 0.75
N LEU A 56 -16.13 3.90 0.49
CA LEU A 56 -15.01 3.47 -0.35
C LEU A 56 -13.75 3.42 0.51
N GLU A 57 -12.76 2.69 0.02
CA GLU A 57 -11.41 2.78 0.51
C GLU A 57 -10.47 3.10 -0.66
N ILE A 58 -9.62 4.09 -0.48
CA ILE A 58 -8.57 4.47 -1.43
C ILE A 58 -7.23 4.23 -0.78
N THR A 59 -6.45 3.36 -1.40
CA THR A 59 -5.06 3.12 -0.98
C THR A 59 -4.15 4.13 -1.63
N GLY A 60 -3.58 5.02 -0.83
CA GLY A 60 -2.56 5.96 -1.23
C GLY A 60 -1.19 5.30 -1.29
N ILE A 61 -0.42 5.63 -2.32
CA ILE A 61 0.99 5.26 -2.47
C ILE A 61 1.80 6.54 -2.56
N GLY A 62 2.61 6.78 -1.55
CA GLY A 62 3.48 7.95 -1.45
C GLY A 62 4.95 7.59 -1.54
N VAL A 63 5.76 8.56 -1.93
CA VAL A 63 7.21 8.50 -1.81
C VAL A 63 7.64 9.44 -0.70
N ILE A 64 8.30 8.89 0.30
CA ILE A 64 8.87 9.64 1.42
C ILE A 64 10.35 9.86 1.14
N ASP A 65 10.79 11.12 1.21
CA ASP A 65 12.19 11.47 1.38
C ASP A 65 12.50 11.53 2.88
N VAL A 66 13.19 10.50 3.38
CA VAL A 66 13.42 10.32 4.81
C VAL A 66 14.38 11.38 5.37
N ASP A 67 15.32 11.82 4.57
CA ASP A 67 16.37 12.75 5.01
C ASP A 67 15.89 14.22 4.98
N ASN A 68 14.99 14.55 4.05
CA ASN A 68 14.44 15.90 3.90
C ASN A 68 13.05 16.08 4.53
N HIS A 69 12.45 15.01 5.09
CA HIS A 69 11.11 15.03 5.67
C HIS A 69 10.01 15.50 4.72
N GLU A 70 10.13 15.12 3.45
CA GLU A 70 9.18 15.45 2.40
C GLU A 70 8.43 14.20 1.94
N CYS A 71 7.24 14.39 1.40
CA CYS A 71 6.44 13.30 0.84
C CYS A 71 5.67 13.78 -0.39
N MET A 72 5.65 12.95 -1.43
CA MET A 72 4.84 13.19 -2.62
C MET A 72 4.02 11.95 -2.98
N THR A 73 2.82 12.16 -3.51
CA THR A 73 1.97 11.07 -3.99
C THR A 73 2.51 10.50 -5.29
N LEU A 74 2.74 9.19 -5.33
CA LEU A 74 3.08 8.45 -6.54
C LEU A 74 1.81 7.98 -7.27
N GLY A 75 0.82 7.50 -6.53
CA GLY A 75 -0.43 7.02 -7.08
C GLY A 75 -1.45 6.67 -6.02
N SER A 76 -2.62 6.28 -6.47
CA SER A 76 -3.66 5.76 -5.60
C SER A 76 -4.52 4.74 -6.34
N VAL A 77 -5.15 3.84 -5.60
CA VAL A 77 -6.04 2.84 -6.15
C VAL A 77 -7.24 2.64 -5.24
N GLN A 78 -8.41 2.46 -5.83
CA GLN A 78 -9.59 2.08 -5.07
C GLN A 78 -9.50 0.60 -4.68
N THR A 79 -9.70 0.30 -3.41
CA THR A 79 -9.76 -1.06 -2.89
C THR A 79 -11.08 -1.72 -3.32
N PRO A 80 -11.05 -2.94 -3.87
CA PRO A 80 -12.27 -3.68 -4.17
C PRO A 80 -13.08 -4.01 -2.92
N ASP A 81 -14.38 -4.12 -3.05
CA ASP A 81 -15.25 -4.57 -1.97
C ASP A 81 -15.04 -6.08 -1.66
N ASN A 82 -15.53 -6.51 -0.50
CA ASN A 82 -15.35 -7.91 -0.05
C ASN A 82 -15.93 -8.92 -1.04
N ALA A 83 -17.07 -8.64 -1.66
CA ALA A 83 -17.69 -9.56 -2.62
C ALA A 83 -16.81 -9.75 -3.87
N THR A 84 -16.19 -8.67 -4.35
CA THR A 84 -15.23 -8.73 -5.45
C THR A 84 -13.97 -9.50 -5.05
N LEU A 85 -13.42 -9.26 -3.86
CA LEU A 85 -12.25 -9.98 -3.34
C LEU A 85 -12.51 -11.48 -3.20
N GLU A 86 -13.63 -11.86 -2.61
CA GLU A 86 -14.06 -13.24 -2.45
C GLU A 86 -14.23 -13.95 -3.79
N SER A 87 -14.82 -13.28 -4.79
CA SER A 87 -14.96 -13.82 -6.16
C SER A 87 -13.63 -14.13 -6.83
N CYS A 88 -12.57 -13.41 -6.44
CA CYS A 88 -11.19 -13.61 -6.91
C CYS A 88 -10.37 -14.57 -6.01
N GLY A 89 -10.98 -15.14 -4.96
CA GLY A 89 -10.31 -16.01 -4.00
C GLY A 89 -9.22 -15.30 -3.17
N LYS A 90 -9.34 -14.00 -3.00
CA LYS A 90 -8.38 -13.17 -2.25
C LYS A 90 -9.02 -12.57 -1.02
N ASN A 91 -8.25 -12.40 0.04
CA ASN A 91 -8.61 -11.49 1.13
C ASN A 91 -7.97 -10.11 0.88
N LEU A 92 -8.37 -9.14 1.68
CA LEU A 92 -7.92 -7.75 1.56
C LEU A 92 -6.39 -7.61 1.62
N VAL A 93 -5.73 -8.35 2.51
CA VAL A 93 -4.28 -8.27 2.70
C VAL A 93 -3.53 -8.86 1.50
N ASP A 94 -4.01 -9.98 0.95
CA ASP A 94 -3.45 -10.59 -0.24
C ASP A 94 -3.63 -9.69 -1.47
N TRP A 95 -4.74 -8.95 -1.51
CA TRP A 95 -4.96 -7.99 -2.59
C TRP A 95 -3.93 -6.85 -2.55
N TYR A 96 -3.66 -6.26 -1.39
CA TYR A 96 -2.67 -5.19 -1.26
C TYR A 96 -1.28 -5.65 -1.69
N SER A 97 -0.82 -6.81 -1.22
CA SER A 97 0.49 -7.33 -1.62
C SER A 97 0.55 -7.62 -3.12
N SER A 98 -0.49 -8.24 -3.69
CA SER A 98 -0.59 -8.51 -5.12
C SER A 98 -0.59 -7.23 -5.95
N TYR A 99 -1.28 -6.18 -5.48
CA TYR A 99 -1.31 -4.90 -6.17
C TYR A 99 0.07 -4.23 -6.19
N LEU A 100 0.77 -4.16 -5.05
CA LEU A 100 2.11 -3.60 -5.00
C LEU A 100 3.10 -4.36 -5.90
N ILE A 101 2.99 -5.69 -5.95
CA ILE A 101 3.80 -6.51 -6.85
C ILE A 101 3.45 -6.22 -8.32
N SER A 102 2.18 -5.99 -8.65
CA SER A 102 1.78 -5.69 -10.04
C SER A 102 2.35 -4.38 -10.57
N ILE A 103 2.67 -3.43 -9.68
CA ILE A 103 3.28 -2.13 -10.03
C ILE A 103 4.75 -2.03 -9.59
N GLN A 104 5.40 -3.15 -9.26
CA GLN A 104 6.74 -3.17 -8.68
C GLN A 104 7.80 -2.47 -9.54
N GLU A 105 7.66 -2.47 -10.86
CA GLU A 105 8.57 -1.78 -11.77
C GLU A 105 8.62 -0.26 -11.50
N HIS A 106 7.46 0.36 -11.25
CA HIS A 106 7.40 1.77 -10.86
C HIS A 106 7.99 2.00 -9.47
N LEU A 107 7.66 1.13 -8.51
CA LEU A 107 8.12 1.27 -7.14
C LEU A 107 9.65 1.12 -7.03
N LYS A 108 10.20 0.07 -7.61
CA LYS A 108 11.64 -0.25 -7.56
C LYS A 108 12.52 0.80 -8.24
N ARG A 109 12.01 1.53 -9.23
CA ARG A 109 12.75 2.66 -9.81
C ARG A 109 12.98 3.81 -8.81
N ILE A 110 12.20 3.85 -7.73
CA ILE A 110 12.28 4.89 -6.69
C ILE A 110 12.94 4.32 -5.43
N SER A 111 12.40 3.23 -4.90
CA SER A 111 12.90 2.57 -3.69
C SER A 111 12.45 1.10 -3.62
N GLY A 112 13.32 0.24 -3.12
CA GLY A 112 12.98 -1.13 -2.71
C GLY A 112 12.44 -1.23 -1.28
N THR A 113 12.23 -0.12 -0.57
CA THR A 113 11.73 -0.13 0.81
C THR A 113 10.27 0.32 0.85
N VAL A 114 9.40 -0.53 1.43
CA VAL A 114 7.99 -0.25 1.67
C VAL A 114 7.76 -0.01 3.15
N VAL A 115 7.11 1.10 3.49
CA VAL A 115 6.74 1.48 4.85
C VAL A 115 5.22 1.47 4.97
N CYS A 116 4.70 0.83 6.01
CA CYS A 116 3.26 0.73 6.23
C CYS A 116 2.92 0.63 7.73
N ASP A 117 1.65 0.80 8.06
CA ASP A 117 1.17 0.75 9.43
C ASP A 117 1.12 -0.69 10.00
N ALA A 118 0.70 -0.82 11.26
CA ALA A 118 0.62 -2.10 11.96
C ALA A 118 -0.45 -3.05 11.41
N PHE A 119 -1.39 -2.59 10.58
CA PHE A 119 -2.37 -3.47 9.90
C PHE A 119 -1.67 -4.46 8.97
N PHE A 120 -0.57 -4.02 8.35
CA PHE A 120 0.21 -4.78 7.39
C PHE A 120 1.29 -5.67 8.02
N SER A 121 1.43 -5.69 9.34
CA SER A 121 2.38 -6.57 10.04
C SER A 121 1.94 -8.05 10.04
N LYS A 122 1.62 -8.57 8.86
CA LYS A 122 1.13 -9.93 8.63
C LYS A 122 2.04 -10.67 7.65
N ALA A 123 2.32 -11.94 7.95
CA ALA A 123 3.16 -12.77 7.09
C ALA A 123 2.63 -12.86 5.65
N THR A 124 1.31 -12.86 5.47
CA THR A 124 0.63 -12.90 4.16
C THR A 124 0.84 -11.64 3.32
N PHE A 125 1.18 -10.51 3.95
CA PHE A 125 1.58 -9.29 3.26
C PHE A 125 3.10 -9.22 3.06
N ILE A 126 3.86 -9.47 4.11
CA ILE A 126 5.31 -9.25 4.13
C ILE A 126 6.04 -10.27 3.24
N LYS A 127 5.70 -11.56 3.36
CA LYS A 127 6.40 -12.64 2.66
C LYS A 127 6.41 -12.46 1.12
N PRO A 128 5.26 -12.23 0.44
CA PRO A 128 5.27 -12.03 -1.01
C PRO A 128 6.09 -10.81 -1.45
N LEU A 129 6.08 -9.73 -0.67
CA LEU A 129 6.90 -8.54 -0.97
C LEU A 129 8.40 -8.84 -0.81
N CYS A 130 8.80 -9.54 0.25
CA CYS A 130 10.20 -9.95 0.42
C CYS A 130 10.67 -10.92 -0.67
N GLU A 131 9.83 -11.85 -1.10
CA GLU A 131 10.10 -12.74 -2.24
C GLU A 131 10.27 -11.98 -3.56
N ASN A 132 9.70 -10.78 -3.66
CA ASN A 132 9.90 -9.84 -4.75
C ASN A 132 10.95 -8.76 -4.40
N GLU A 133 11.91 -9.03 -3.53
CA GLU A 133 13.06 -8.18 -3.20
C GLU A 133 12.71 -6.82 -2.59
N PHE A 134 11.53 -6.67 -1.97
CA PHE A 134 11.22 -5.49 -1.17
C PHE A 134 11.66 -5.67 0.27
N HIS A 135 12.12 -4.59 0.88
CA HIS A 135 12.30 -4.47 2.33
C HIS A 135 11.05 -3.84 2.93
N VAL A 136 10.37 -4.55 3.83
CA VAL A 136 9.14 -4.06 4.46
C VAL A 136 9.42 -3.58 5.88
N ILE A 137 9.06 -2.33 6.15
CA ILE A 137 9.09 -1.72 7.49
C ILE A 137 7.66 -1.49 7.94
N SER A 138 7.26 -2.14 9.02
CA SER A 138 5.94 -2.00 9.62
C SER A 138 6.04 -1.99 11.15
N ARG A 139 5.13 -1.27 11.79
CA ARG A 139 4.98 -1.33 13.24
C ARG A 139 4.32 -2.65 13.63
N PHE A 140 4.84 -3.32 14.66
CA PHE A 140 4.19 -4.51 15.21
C PHE A 140 2.89 -4.12 15.93
N ARG A 141 1.87 -5.00 15.80
CA ARG A 141 0.68 -4.98 16.67
C ARG A 141 1.00 -5.66 17.99
N ASP A 142 0.41 -5.15 19.08
CA ASP A 142 0.43 -5.84 20.37
C ASP A 142 -0.19 -7.24 20.21
N GLY A 143 0.52 -8.26 20.69
CA GLY A 143 0.10 -9.66 20.60
C GLY A 143 0.54 -10.42 19.33
N ASN A 144 1.25 -9.80 18.39
CA ASN A 144 1.85 -10.51 17.27
C ASN A 144 2.97 -11.46 17.76
N LYS A 145 2.94 -12.71 17.32
CA LYS A 145 4.09 -13.61 17.49
C LYS A 145 5.23 -13.15 16.61
N ILE A 146 6.38 -12.86 17.21
CA ILE A 146 7.59 -12.51 16.45
C ILE A 146 8.15 -13.82 15.87
N PHE A 147 8.15 -13.95 14.55
CA PHE A 147 8.89 -15.00 13.88
C PHE A 147 10.23 -14.40 13.42
N HIS A 148 11.33 -14.97 13.91
CA HIS A 148 12.65 -14.67 13.36
C HIS A 148 12.71 -15.26 11.94
N ILE A 149 12.63 -14.41 10.91
CA ILE A 149 13.02 -14.79 9.57
C ILE A 149 14.52 -14.53 9.49
N ILE A 150 15.32 -15.56 9.69
CA ILE A 150 16.75 -15.52 9.36
C ILE A 150 16.81 -15.59 7.84
N MET A 151 17.00 -14.42 7.20
CA MET A 151 17.39 -14.40 5.80
C MET A 151 18.87 -14.80 5.73
N GLN A 152 19.15 -16.02 5.29
CA GLN A 152 20.50 -16.35 4.80
C GLN A 152 20.68 -15.55 3.50
N VAL A 153 21.54 -14.55 3.60
CA VAL A 153 22.11 -13.90 2.42
C VAL A 153 23.13 -14.91 1.84
N CYS A 154 22.80 -15.45 0.67
CA CYS A 154 23.76 -16.16 -0.15
C CYS A 154 24.67 -15.18 -0.88
#